data_3a5f22163535f76ca75a504202e82c69
#
_entry.id   3a5f22163535f76ca75a504202e82c69
#
_cell.length_a   1.000
_cell.length_b   1.000
_cell.length_c   1.000
_cell.angle_alpha   90.00
_cell.angle_beta   90.00
_cell.angle_gamma   90.00
#
_symmetry.space_group_name_H-M   'P 1'
#
loop_
_entity.id
_entity.type
_entity.pdbx_description
1 polymer ?
#
loop_
_entity_poly.entity_id
_entity_poly.type
_entity_poly.pdbx_seq_one_letter_code
_entity_poly.pdbx_strand_id
1 'polypeptide(L)'
;MGGAGLTYYGDDRPGISRQRRGRGFTYKAPDGTTIARGEERARLEAMAVPPAYEDVWMTPLVNGHLLATGRDTRNRKQYRYHEKWSEAQA
;
A
#
# COMPACT_ATOMS: atom_id res chain seq x y z
N MET A 1 10.59 -16.00 15.30
CA MET A 1 10.66 -15.07 14.58
C MET A 1 9.63 -14.95 13.62
N GLY A 2 9.22 -13.99 13.40
CA GLY A 2 8.17 -13.78 12.65
C GLY A 2 8.38 -14.17 11.25
N GLY A 3 8.42 -15.30 10.98
CA GLY A 3 8.73 -15.83 9.78
C GLY A 3 8.76 -14.93 8.62
N ALA A 4 9.51 -15.17 7.64
CA ALA A 4 9.57 -14.41 6.43
C ALA A 4 10.13 -12.99 6.58
N GLY A 5 10.54 -12.60 7.77
CA GLY A 5 11.15 -11.29 7.98
C GLY A 5 10.24 -10.11 7.77
N LEU A 6 8.93 -10.30 7.89
CA LEU A 6 7.98 -9.22 7.73
C LEU A 6 7.91 -8.35 8.98
N THR A 7 7.63 -7.06 8.78
CA THR A 7 7.44 -6.11 9.86
C THR A 7 5.95 -5.82 10.00
N TYR A 8 5.44 -5.89 11.22
CA TYR A 8 4.05 -5.57 11.48
C TYR A 8 3.89 -4.06 11.46
N TYR A 9 3.10 -3.56 10.50
CA TYR A 9 2.91 -2.12 10.33
C TYR A 9 1.51 -1.90 9.78
N GLY A 10 0.63 -1.36 10.61
CA GLY A 10 -0.77 -1.20 10.26
C GLY A 10 -1.08 0.13 9.60
N ASP A 11 -2.29 0.23 9.06
CA ASP A 11 -2.73 1.42 8.34
C ASP A 11 -3.19 2.53 9.27
N ASP A 12 -3.10 2.32 10.58
CA ASP A 12 -3.30 3.39 11.55
C ASP A 12 -2.02 4.21 11.72
N ARG A 13 -0.94 3.83 11.05
CA ARG A 13 0.33 4.54 11.08
C ARG A 13 0.54 5.34 9.82
N PRO A 14 1.43 6.34 9.85
CA PRO A 14 1.68 7.14 8.65
C PRO A 14 2.10 6.27 7.47
N GLY A 15 1.50 6.52 6.33
CA GLY A 15 1.79 5.74 5.14
C GLY A 15 1.72 6.60 3.89
N ILE A 16 1.87 5.92 2.75
CA ILE A 16 1.85 6.57 1.45
C ILE A 16 0.41 6.60 0.97
N SER A 17 -0.01 7.74 0.43
CA SER A 17 -1.35 7.86 -0.14
C SER A 17 -1.26 7.89 -1.66
N ARG A 18 -2.32 7.39 -2.32
CA ARG A 18 -2.42 7.43 -3.78
C ARG A 18 -3.49 8.43 -4.15
N GLN A 19 -3.16 9.34 -5.04
CA GLN A 19 -4.10 10.37 -5.49
C GLN A 19 -4.28 10.28 -6.99
N ARG A 20 -5.51 10.39 -7.44
CA ARG A 20 -5.79 10.36 -8.87
C ARG A 20 -5.29 11.64 -9.53
N ARG A 21 -4.63 11.48 -10.67
CA ARG A 21 -4.11 12.61 -11.40
C ARG A 21 -4.32 12.37 -12.89
N GLY A 22 -5.35 12.97 -13.46
CA GLY A 22 -5.69 12.68 -14.85
C GLY A 22 -6.00 11.22 -15.04
N ARG A 23 -5.28 10.56 -15.93
CA ARG A 23 -5.49 9.15 -16.21
C ARG A 23 -4.64 8.24 -15.34
N GLY A 24 -3.81 8.81 -14.50
CA GLY A 24 -2.93 8.03 -13.66
C GLY A 24 -3.04 8.42 -12.22
N PHE A 25 -1.97 8.15 -11.49
CA PHE A 25 -1.94 8.42 -10.07
C PHE A 25 -0.61 9.04 -9.69
N THR A 26 -0.64 9.82 -8.61
CA THR A 26 0.58 10.23 -7.93
C THR A 26 0.55 9.61 -6.54
N TYR A 27 1.73 9.43 -5.98
CA TYR A 27 1.89 8.83 -4.66
C TYR A 27 2.57 9.84 -3.76
N LYS A 28 2.02 10.05 -2.58
CA LYS A 28 2.56 10.99 -1.63
C LYS A 28 3.08 10.28 -0.40
N ALA A 29 4.30 10.63 -0.01
CA ALA A 29 4.92 10.08 1.19
C ALA A 29 4.22 10.64 2.43
N PRO A 30 4.43 10.03 3.61
CA PRO A 30 3.79 10.50 4.85
C PRO A 30 4.05 11.96 5.15
N ASP A 31 5.18 12.51 4.71
CA ASP A 31 5.51 13.92 4.92
C ASP A 31 4.88 14.84 3.87
N GLY A 32 4.10 14.29 2.97
CA GLY A 32 3.42 15.09 1.95
C GLY A 32 4.18 15.28 0.65
N THR A 33 5.42 14.80 0.57
CA THR A 33 6.18 14.96 -0.66
C THR A 33 5.75 13.93 -1.70
N THR A 34 5.84 14.32 -2.98
CA THR A 34 5.48 13.41 -4.06
C THR A 34 6.62 12.44 -4.32
N ILE A 35 6.26 11.16 -4.43
CA ILE A 35 7.24 10.12 -4.72
C ILE A 35 7.53 10.12 -6.22
N ALA A 36 8.77 10.41 -6.57
CA ALA A 36 9.19 10.49 -7.96
C ALA A 36 9.31 9.09 -8.57
N ARG A 37 9.46 9.04 -9.88
CA ARG A 37 9.69 7.78 -10.58
C ARG A 37 10.95 7.12 -10.05
N GLY A 38 10.92 5.80 -9.96
CA GLY A 38 12.05 5.04 -9.47
C GLY A 38 11.59 3.76 -8.80
N GLU A 39 12.47 3.18 -8.02
CA GLU A 39 12.20 1.89 -7.39
C GLU A 39 11.01 1.96 -6.42
N GLU A 40 10.91 3.03 -5.67
CA GLU A 40 9.83 3.15 -4.70
C GLU A 40 8.47 3.19 -5.39
N ARG A 41 8.36 4.00 -6.44
CA ARG A 41 7.10 4.09 -7.18
C ARG A 41 6.78 2.77 -7.86
N ALA A 42 7.79 2.08 -8.40
CA ALA A 42 7.59 0.79 -9.02
C ALA A 42 7.07 -0.24 -8.01
N ARG A 43 7.58 -0.19 -6.79
CA ARG A 43 7.11 -1.05 -5.72
C ARG A 43 5.64 -0.82 -5.43
N LEU A 44 5.23 0.44 -5.38
CA LEU A 44 3.83 0.78 -5.10
C LEU A 44 2.92 0.34 -6.25
N GLU A 45 3.36 0.55 -7.48
CA GLU A 45 2.56 0.13 -8.64
C GLU A 45 2.42 -1.39 -8.69
N ALA A 46 3.44 -2.10 -8.27
CA ALA A 46 3.41 -3.55 -8.26
C ALA A 46 2.41 -4.13 -7.27
N MET A 47 1.97 -3.34 -6.30
CA MET A 47 0.92 -3.79 -5.37
C MET A 47 -0.41 -3.99 -6.08
N ALA A 48 -0.57 -3.40 -7.26
CA ALA A 48 -1.74 -3.59 -8.11
C ALA A 48 -3.06 -3.28 -7.41
N VAL A 49 -3.09 -2.22 -6.62
CA VAL A 49 -4.32 -1.79 -5.99
C VAL A 49 -5.28 -1.31 -7.08
N PRO A 50 -6.50 -1.82 -7.14
CA PRO A 50 -7.42 -1.46 -8.24
C PRO A 50 -7.59 0.05 -8.38
N PRO A 51 -7.64 0.55 -9.63
CA PRO A 51 -7.77 2.00 -9.86
C PRO A 51 -9.03 2.62 -9.26
N ALA A 52 -10.10 1.84 -9.12
CA ALA A 52 -11.35 2.35 -8.59
C ALA A 52 -11.35 2.55 -7.07
N TYR A 53 -10.34 2.03 -6.39
CA TYR A 53 -10.29 2.18 -4.94
C TYR A 53 -9.98 3.62 -4.55
N GLU A 54 -10.59 4.06 -3.45
CA GLU A 54 -10.37 5.38 -2.90
C GLU A 54 -9.77 5.27 -1.51
N ASP A 55 -9.28 6.39 -0.98
CA ASP A 55 -8.66 6.44 0.36
C ASP A 55 -7.58 5.37 0.50
N VAL A 56 -6.73 5.28 -0.49
CA VAL A 56 -5.70 4.25 -0.52
C VAL A 56 -4.54 4.62 0.39
N TRP A 57 -4.20 3.69 1.28
CA TRP A 57 -3.02 3.76 2.13
C TRP A 57 -2.08 2.66 1.69
N MET A 58 -0.79 2.96 1.61
CA MET A 58 0.22 1.97 1.22
C MET A 58 1.37 2.03 2.20
N THR A 59 1.93 0.87 2.52
CA THR A 59 3.01 0.83 3.49
C THR A 59 4.27 1.50 2.95
N PRO A 60 4.96 2.29 3.78
CA PRO A 60 6.25 2.83 3.38
C PRO A 60 7.38 1.83 3.55
N LEU A 61 7.09 0.67 4.14
CA LEU A 61 8.12 -0.33 4.41
C LEU A 61 8.16 -1.37 3.30
N VAL A 62 9.37 -1.71 2.87
CA VAL A 62 9.55 -2.73 1.85
C VAL A 62 9.05 -4.09 2.32
N ASN A 63 9.16 -4.34 3.61
CA ASN A 63 8.77 -5.63 4.19
C ASN A 63 7.55 -5.53 5.10
N GLY A 64 6.69 -4.54 4.90
CA GLY A 64 5.48 -4.43 5.71
C GLY A 64 4.54 -5.60 5.46
N HIS A 65 3.90 -6.09 6.52
CA HIS A 65 2.97 -7.22 6.40
C HIS A 65 1.70 -6.84 5.68
N LEU A 66 1.23 -5.62 5.89
CA LEU A 66 0.06 -5.08 5.20
C LEU A 66 0.55 -4.14 4.12
N LEU A 67 0.33 -4.51 2.87
CA LEU A 67 0.82 -3.72 1.75
C LEU A 67 0.00 -2.46 1.53
N ALA A 68 -1.32 -2.60 1.54
CA ALA A 68 -2.19 -1.47 1.23
C ALA A 68 -3.59 -1.70 1.75
N THR A 69 -4.32 -0.61 1.95
CA THR A 69 -5.75 -0.65 2.19
C THR A 69 -6.41 0.36 1.26
N GLY A 70 -7.70 0.21 1.03
CA GLY A 70 -8.44 1.14 0.21
C GLY A 70 -9.92 0.81 0.28
N ARG A 71 -10.76 1.72 -0.24
CA ARG A 71 -12.20 1.50 -0.27
C ARG A 71 -12.63 1.22 -1.68
N ASP A 72 -13.40 0.14 -1.85
CA ASP A 72 -13.89 -0.25 -3.16
C ASP A 72 -15.11 0.60 -3.56
N THR A 73 -15.70 0.28 -4.70
CA THR A 73 -16.82 1.07 -5.22
C THR A 73 -18.06 1.00 -4.33
N ARG A 74 -18.12 0.02 -3.44
CA ARG A 74 -19.21 -0.09 -2.46
C ARG A 74 -18.83 0.52 -1.13
N ASN A 75 -17.72 1.27 -1.11
CA ASN A 75 -17.21 1.93 0.09
C ASN A 75 -16.84 0.95 1.20
N ARG A 76 -16.48 -0.27 0.83
CA ARG A 76 -16.02 -1.27 1.80
C ARG A 76 -14.51 -1.24 1.86
N LYS A 77 -13.97 -1.29 3.07
CA LYS A 77 -12.52 -1.28 3.24
C LYS A 77 -11.94 -2.63 2.88
N GLN A 78 -10.96 -2.61 1.99
CA GLN A 78 -10.29 -3.81 1.52
C GLN A 78 -8.84 -3.75 1.95
N TYR A 79 -8.26 -4.92 2.26
CA TYR A 79 -6.90 -5.04 2.73
C TYR A 79 -6.12 -5.92 1.79
N ARG A 80 -4.86 -5.53 1.52
CA ARG A 80 -3.97 -6.34 0.69
C ARG A 80 -2.72 -6.64 1.50
N TYR A 81 -2.55 -7.89 1.84
CA TYR A 81 -1.43 -8.33 2.67
C TYR A 81 -0.29 -8.85 1.82
N HIS A 82 0.91 -8.81 2.39
CA HIS A 82 2.08 -9.42 1.76
C HIS A 82 1.80 -10.92 1.60
N GLU A 83 2.21 -11.49 0.47
CA GLU A 83 1.91 -12.91 0.24
C GLU A 83 2.52 -13.81 1.31
N LYS A 84 3.70 -13.45 1.81
CA LYS A 84 4.32 -14.24 2.87
C LYS A 84 3.57 -14.16 4.18
N TRP A 85 2.85 -13.06 4.41
CA TRP A 85 1.99 -12.95 5.57
C TRP A 85 0.85 -13.93 5.46
N SER A 86 0.24 -14.03 4.26
CA SER A 86 -0.84 -14.98 4.04
C SER A 86 -0.38 -16.41 4.23
N GLU A 87 0.82 -16.73 3.74
CA GLU A 87 1.37 -18.07 3.91
C GLU A 87 1.61 -18.39 5.38
N ALA A 88 2.09 -17.43 6.15
CA ALA A 88 2.33 -17.63 7.57
C ALA A 88 1.04 -17.81 8.35
N GLN A 89 -0.05 -17.24 7.86
CA GLN A 89 -1.35 -17.36 8.52
C GLN A 89 -2.06 -18.67 8.17
N ALA A 90 -1.70 -19.26 7.08
CA ALA A 90 -2.34 -20.51 6.63
C ALA A 90 -1.89 -21.76 7.46
#